data_dbd0a78899f6ceb781f8f07b72042ff4
#
_entry.id   dbd0a78899f6ceb781f8f07b72042ff4
#
_cell.length_a   1.000
_cell.length_b   1.000
_cell.length_c   1.000
_cell.angle_alpha   90.00
_cell.angle_beta   90.00
_cell.angle_gamma   90.00
#
_symmetry.space_group_name_H-M   'P 1'
#
loop_
_entity.id
_entity.type
_entity.pdbx_description
1 polymer ?
#
loop_
_entity_poly.entity_id
_entity_poly.type
_entity_poly.pdbx_seq_one_letter_code
_entity_poly.pdbx_strand_id
1 'polypeptide(L)'
;MEMDLPSAIANAQKEHFHADWFLKCIHWLLSLAILVIFSSIGSVYSLINSYNRRSLIIQTISFVYSIIDSIWGYRDYFGHENKMCHGTGIFLIFFYLTVLIIGFYNSKINNSNKVISVTYKVLSCLIVLCGVIRLSAGVVSMLEFCYDDHTGQCNAHGIMGMSFIVYGVLLSVVLVVPWLRVNKGKYSQEMYDSTVIMVWGVINTFTEHRPWEPWSHGDYQHTSMGIIFWAAGLLGMFLSINRKRNFMPALTMILTGYAMSGHVQELIISTKVHAFFGYVLMFGGLARIVEISFLLDDKDESIDGEIRSFQYLTPFALILSGILFMGANEEQMQLVVNLGADHSSYILTITSAAMILQLWILALLRFYLKLTETSKTNNSAYDDINTLDHSDGQSQFELDNFSV
;
A
#
# COMPACT_ATOMS: atom_id res chain seq x y z
N MET A 1 -35.82 13.41 10.35
CA MET A 1 -35.91 14.25 11.55
C MET A 1 -34.58 14.99 11.62
N GLU A 2 -34.52 16.17 10.95
CA GLU A 2 -33.33 17.03 11.02
C GLU A 2 -33.18 17.47 12.46
N MET A 3 -32.12 17.05 13.12
CA MET A 3 -31.72 17.67 14.37
C MET A 3 -31.07 19.01 14.02
N ASP A 4 -31.85 20.08 14.20
CA ASP A 4 -31.31 21.43 14.21
C ASP A 4 -30.32 21.57 15.37
N LEU A 5 -29.03 21.35 15.08
CA LEU A 5 -27.97 21.77 15.99
C LEU A 5 -28.13 23.29 16.18
N PRO A 6 -28.11 23.81 17.43
CA PRO A 6 -28.25 25.25 17.62
C PRO A 6 -27.23 25.99 16.74
N SER A 7 -27.72 26.94 15.96
CA SER A 7 -26.93 27.71 14.98
C SER A 7 -25.66 28.33 15.57
N ALA A 8 -25.64 28.59 16.87
CA ALA A 8 -24.49 29.10 17.62
C ALA A 8 -23.36 28.07 17.73
N ILE A 9 -23.67 26.77 17.88
CA ILE A 9 -22.65 25.69 17.96
C ILE A 9 -22.07 25.44 16.56
N ALA A 10 -22.94 25.43 15.53
CA ALA A 10 -22.50 25.27 14.15
C ALA A 10 -21.61 26.45 13.68
N ASN A 11 -21.89 27.67 14.12
CA ASN A 11 -21.09 28.85 13.80
C ASN A 11 -19.76 28.86 14.60
N ALA A 12 -19.76 28.45 15.88
CA ALA A 12 -18.54 28.31 16.68
C ALA A 12 -17.62 27.22 16.12
N GLN A 13 -18.17 26.07 15.71
CA GLN A 13 -17.41 25.03 15.01
C GLN A 13 -16.80 25.54 13.70
N LYS A 14 -17.54 26.39 12.96
CA LYS A 14 -17.08 26.95 11.68
C LYS A 14 -15.96 27.97 11.84
N GLU A 15 -15.99 28.82 12.88
CA GLU A 15 -14.94 29.82 13.16
C GLU A 15 -13.64 29.18 13.66
N HIS A 16 -13.69 28.18 14.54
CA HIS A 16 -12.50 27.49 15.02
C HIS A 16 -11.88 26.53 14.02
N PHE A 17 -12.68 25.93 13.13
CA PHE A 17 -12.18 25.13 12.02
C PHE A 17 -11.23 25.94 11.12
N HIS A 18 -11.41 27.26 11.01
CA HIS A 18 -10.53 28.12 10.22
C HIS A 18 -9.22 28.51 10.91
N ALA A 19 -9.16 28.64 12.24
CA ALA A 19 -7.98 29.19 12.91
C ALA A 19 -6.80 28.22 12.95
N ASP A 20 -7.02 26.91 13.18
CA ASP A 20 -5.97 25.89 13.30
C ASP A 20 -5.75 25.06 12.03
N TRP A 21 -6.64 25.22 11.04
CA TRP A 21 -6.61 24.39 9.83
C TRP A 21 -5.29 24.47 9.08
N PHE A 22 -4.73 25.65 8.96
CA PHE A 22 -3.46 25.87 8.27
C PHE A 22 -2.28 25.10 8.94
N LEU A 23 -2.19 25.16 10.26
CA LEU A 23 -1.16 24.43 11.01
C LEU A 23 -1.36 22.92 10.94
N LYS A 24 -2.60 22.43 11.01
CA LYS A 24 -2.94 21.03 10.84
C LYS A 24 -2.57 20.52 9.44
N CYS A 25 -2.85 21.29 8.40
CA CYS A 25 -2.44 20.98 7.03
C CYS A 25 -0.91 20.93 6.87
N ILE A 26 -0.19 21.89 7.42
CA ILE A 26 1.28 21.90 7.39
C ILE A 26 1.83 20.66 8.10
N HIS A 27 1.33 20.32 9.29
CA HIS A 27 1.75 19.14 10.02
C HIS A 27 1.50 17.87 9.20
N TRP A 28 0.31 17.72 8.61
CA TRP A 28 -0.02 16.59 7.78
C TRP A 28 0.88 16.48 6.53
N LEU A 29 1.15 17.62 5.86
CA LEU A 29 2.06 17.66 4.70
C LEU A 29 3.51 17.30 5.07
N LEU A 30 3.98 17.75 6.23
CA LEU A 30 5.31 17.37 6.73
C LEU A 30 5.37 15.88 7.06
N SER A 31 4.32 15.32 7.68
CA SER A 31 4.23 13.89 7.95
C SER A 31 4.17 13.06 6.66
N LEU A 32 3.40 13.49 5.65
CA LEU A 32 3.41 12.90 4.31
C LEU A 32 4.81 12.92 3.71
N ALA A 33 5.48 14.06 3.75
CA ALA A 33 6.81 14.23 3.16
C ALA A 33 7.86 13.34 3.86
N ILE A 34 7.85 13.28 5.19
CA ILE A 34 8.92 12.61 5.94
C ILE A 34 8.59 11.14 6.22
N LEU A 35 7.39 10.83 6.73
CA LEU A 35 7.03 9.47 7.13
C LEU A 35 6.65 8.57 5.95
N VAL A 36 6.23 9.13 4.80
CA VAL A 36 5.86 8.36 3.63
C VAL A 36 6.86 8.56 2.48
N ILE A 37 6.98 9.78 1.94
CA ILE A 37 7.81 10.02 0.75
C ILE A 37 9.29 9.77 1.04
N PHE A 38 9.83 10.38 2.08
CA PHE A 38 11.25 10.24 2.41
C PHE A 38 11.58 8.83 2.89
N SER A 39 10.71 8.23 3.72
CA SER A 39 10.86 6.84 4.16
C SER A 39 10.79 5.83 3.02
N SER A 40 9.97 6.05 1.99
CA SER A 40 9.93 5.17 0.81
C SER A 40 11.23 5.21 0.00
N ILE A 41 11.89 6.37 -0.10
CA ILE A 41 13.22 6.49 -0.68
C ILE A 41 14.26 5.73 0.18
N GLY A 42 14.16 5.86 1.51
CA GLY A 42 14.98 5.10 2.45
C GLY A 42 14.82 3.59 2.30
N SER A 43 13.59 3.12 2.06
CA SER A 43 13.29 1.72 1.81
C SER A 43 13.93 1.23 0.50
N VAL A 44 13.87 2.01 -0.57
CA VAL A 44 14.55 1.67 -1.84
C VAL A 44 16.06 1.51 -1.61
N TYR A 45 16.70 2.42 -0.87
CA TYR A 45 18.12 2.27 -0.55
C TYR A 45 18.41 1.03 0.29
N SER A 46 17.52 0.61 1.20
CA SER A 46 17.72 -0.58 2.03
C SER A 46 17.75 -1.88 1.22
N LEU A 47 17.04 -1.92 0.08
CA LEU A 47 16.96 -3.10 -0.77
C LEU A 47 18.31 -3.42 -1.44
N ILE A 48 19.22 -2.45 -1.52
CA ILE A 48 20.53 -2.57 -2.20
C ILE A 48 21.64 -2.40 -1.18
N ASN A 49 22.39 -3.47 -0.93
CA ASN A 49 23.40 -3.51 0.15
C ASN A 49 24.43 -2.37 0.08
N SER A 50 24.83 -1.94 -1.11
CA SER A 50 25.78 -0.84 -1.32
C SER A 50 25.28 0.52 -0.79
N TYR A 51 23.99 0.68 -0.59
CA TYR A 51 23.36 1.94 -0.16
C TYR A 51 22.81 1.92 1.26
N ASN A 52 23.06 0.87 2.06
CA ASN A 52 22.54 0.74 3.42
C ASN A 52 22.83 1.97 4.32
N ARG A 53 24.00 2.61 4.18
CA ARG A 53 24.32 3.83 4.93
C ARG A 53 23.36 4.99 4.63
N ARG A 54 22.98 5.16 3.34
CA ARG A 54 22.01 6.21 2.95
C ARG A 54 20.62 5.89 3.48
N SER A 55 20.20 4.64 3.44
CA SER A 55 18.97 4.18 4.07
C SER A 55 18.92 4.52 5.56
N LEU A 56 19.97 4.19 6.31
CA LEU A 56 20.05 4.47 7.76
C LEU A 56 19.96 5.96 8.07
N ILE A 57 20.62 6.83 7.30
CA ILE A 57 20.53 8.29 7.48
C ILE A 57 19.08 8.75 7.33
N ILE A 58 18.40 8.32 6.25
CA ILE A 58 17.01 8.68 5.99
C ILE A 58 16.10 8.18 7.12
N GLN A 59 16.23 6.92 7.51
CA GLN A 59 15.44 6.31 8.57
C GLN A 59 15.68 6.97 9.94
N THR A 60 16.91 7.45 10.21
CA THR A 60 17.21 8.21 11.43
C THR A 60 16.48 9.55 11.43
N ILE A 61 16.47 10.26 10.31
CA ILE A 61 15.72 11.53 10.18
C ILE A 61 14.23 11.28 10.38
N SER A 62 13.68 10.24 9.74
CA SER A 62 12.27 9.88 9.89
C SER A 62 11.92 9.43 11.30
N PHE A 63 12.83 8.74 11.99
CA PHE A 63 12.68 8.40 13.41
C PHE A 63 12.59 9.64 14.31
N VAL A 64 13.51 10.59 14.15
CA VAL A 64 13.47 11.84 14.93
C VAL A 64 12.17 12.59 14.65
N TYR A 65 11.74 12.64 13.39
CA TYR A 65 10.48 13.27 13.06
C TYR A 65 9.26 12.52 13.63
N SER A 66 9.27 11.19 13.67
CA SER A 66 8.17 10.41 14.28
C SER A 66 7.96 10.73 15.77
N ILE A 67 9.01 11.10 16.50
CA ILE A 67 8.92 11.58 17.88
C ILE A 67 8.23 12.94 17.91
N ILE A 68 8.63 13.87 17.03
CA ILE A 68 8.04 15.20 16.91
C ILE A 68 6.56 15.09 16.53
N ASP A 69 6.25 14.27 15.54
CA ASP A 69 4.88 13.99 15.07
C ASP A 69 3.99 13.44 16.18
N SER A 70 4.53 12.52 16.99
CA SER A 70 3.79 11.92 18.11
C SER A 70 3.56 12.90 19.28
N ILE A 71 4.50 13.82 19.53
CA ILE A 71 4.38 14.87 20.57
C ILE A 71 3.38 15.93 20.12
N TRP A 72 3.45 16.36 18.85
CA TRP A 72 2.52 17.33 18.29
C TRP A 72 1.11 16.76 18.23
N GLY A 73 0.97 15.54 17.72
CA GLY A 73 -0.28 14.80 17.60
C GLY A 73 -1.24 15.41 16.57
N TYR A 74 -2.30 14.65 16.27
CA TYR A 74 -3.41 15.08 15.41
C TYR A 74 -4.64 15.32 16.28
N ARG A 75 -4.68 16.49 16.90
CA ARG A 75 -5.71 16.84 17.87
C ARG A 75 -6.97 17.34 17.17
N ASP A 76 -8.12 16.91 17.71
CA ASP A 76 -9.44 17.42 17.35
C ASP A 76 -9.65 18.88 17.82
N TYR A 77 -10.87 19.36 17.66
CA TYR A 77 -11.27 20.68 18.15
C TYR A 77 -11.12 20.85 19.67
N PHE A 78 -11.38 19.79 20.43
CA PHE A 78 -11.29 19.80 21.90
C PHE A 78 -9.87 19.56 22.44
N GLY A 79 -8.89 19.42 21.58
CA GLY A 79 -7.51 19.15 21.96
C GLY A 79 -7.22 17.68 22.27
N HIS A 80 -8.14 16.75 21.93
CA HIS A 80 -7.97 15.33 22.09
C HIS A 80 -7.44 14.69 20.81
N GLU A 81 -6.64 13.66 20.92
CA GLU A 81 -6.25 12.80 19.80
C GLU A 81 -7.01 11.47 19.91
N ASN A 82 -7.55 10.99 18.79
CA ASN A 82 -8.19 9.69 18.73
C ASN A 82 -7.22 8.59 19.23
N LYS A 83 -7.70 7.64 20.05
CA LYS A 83 -6.88 6.58 20.65
C LYS A 83 -6.11 5.75 19.63
N MET A 84 -6.74 5.45 18.48
CA MET A 84 -6.09 4.74 17.39
C MET A 84 -4.96 5.58 16.77
N CYS A 85 -5.19 6.86 16.56
CA CYS A 85 -4.19 7.77 16.04
C CYS A 85 -3.01 7.88 17.00
N HIS A 86 -3.25 8.12 18.29
CA HIS A 86 -2.20 8.17 19.32
C HIS A 86 -1.39 6.86 19.39
N GLY A 87 -2.10 5.71 19.39
CA GLY A 87 -1.46 4.40 19.41
C GLY A 87 -0.56 4.15 18.19
N THR A 88 -0.98 4.57 16.99
CA THR A 88 -0.14 4.45 15.77
C THR A 88 1.12 5.31 15.83
N GLY A 89 1.08 6.49 16.46
CA GLY A 89 2.26 7.34 16.69
C GLY A 89 3.30 6.67 17.58
N ILE A 90 2.87 6.14 18.73
CA ILE A 90 3.73 5.40 19.65
C ILE A 90 4.32 4.16 18.99
N PHE A 91 3.47 3.38 18.30
CA PHE A 91 3.91 2.19 17.57
C PHE A 91 4.98 2.52 16.53
N LEU A 92 4.80 3.61 15.78
CA LEU A 92 5.72 4.03 14.73
C LEU A 92 7.11 4.38 15.30
N ILE A 93 7.19 5.04 16.46
CA ILE A 93 8.47 5.33 17.14
C ILE A 93 9.22 4.03 17.46
N PHE A 94 8.56 3.06 18.11
CA PHE A 94 9.20 1.78 18.44
C PHE A 94 9.57 0.98 17.20
N PHE A 95 8.76 1.07 16.16
CA PHE A 95 9.03 0.37 14.91
C PHE A 95 10.25 0.96 14.18
N TYR A 96 10.37 2.31 14.09
CA TYR A 96 11.59 2.95 13.57
C TYR A 96 12.83 2.59 14.40
N LEU A 97 12.73 2.61 15.72
CA LEU A 97 13.84 2.21 16.59
C LEU A 97 14.30 0.78 16.30
N THR A 98 13.35 -0.15 16.14
CA THR A 98 13.65 -1.54 15.79
C THR A 98 14.35 -1.65 14.43
N VAL A 99 13.85 -0.94 13.41
CA VAL A 99 14.46 -0.90 12.08
C VAL A 99 15.89 -0.36 12.13
N LEU A 100 16.11 0.71 12.89
CA LEU A 100 17.44 1.31 13.07
C LEU A 100 18.41 0.36 13.76
N ILE A 101 18.00 -0.29 14.85
CA ILE A 101 18.85 -1.26 15.58
C ILE A 101 19.28 -2.39 14.65
N ILE A 102 18.33 -3.00 13.93
CA ILE A 102 18.62 -4.08 12.99
C ILE A 102 19.49 -3.58 11.83
N GLY A 103 19.21 -2.39 11.30
CA GLY A 103 19.96 -1.79 10.21
C GLY A 103 21.39 -1.44 10.58
N PHE A 104 21.64 -0.86 11.77
CA PHE A 104 22.99 -0.61 12.27
C PHE A 104 23.76 -1.92 12.50
N TYR A 105 23.11 -2.93 13.08
CA TYR A 105 23.75 -4.24 13.26
C TYR A 105 24.08 -4.89 11.90
N ASN A 106 23.13 -4.87 10.94
CA ASN A 106 23.37 -5.37 9.59
C ASN A 106 24.54 -4.66 8.89
N SER A 107 24.63 -3.34 9.04
CA SER A 107 25.76 -2.55 8.51
C SER A 107 27.08 -2.92 9.17
N LYS A 108 27.10 -3.13 10.51
CA LYS A 108 28.28 -3.52 11.26
C LYS A 108 28.85 -4.88 10.86
N ILE A 109 27.99 -5.86 10.56
CA ILE A 109 28.40 -7.18 10.09
C ILE A 109 28.62 -7.24 8.57
N ASN A 110 28.65 -6.10 7.89
CA ASN A 110 28.83 -5.95 6.45
C ASN A 110 27.89 -6.85 5.61
N ASN A 111 26.62 -6.92 6.03
CA ASN A 111 25.57 -7.74 5.38
C ASN A 111 25.89 -9.24 5.28
N SER A 112 26.81 -9.77 6.08
CA SER A 112 27.25 -11.16 6.01
C SER A 112 26.17 -12.16 6.42
N ASN A 113 25.22 -11.75 7.30
CA ASN A 113 24.11 -12.60 7.72
C ASN A 113 22.87 -12.34 6.85
N LYS A 114 22.53 -13.30 5.99
CA LYS A 114 21.39 -13.23 5.08
C LYS A 114 20.06 -12.99 5.78
N VAL A 115 19.81 -13.62 6.92
CA VAL A 115 18.55 -13.48 7.67
C VAL A 115 18.40 -12.04 8.16
N ILE A 116 19.42 -11.48 8.79
CA ILE A 116 19.38 -10.10 9.30
C ILE A 116 19.21 -9.10 8.15
N SER A 117 19.93 -9.31 7.05
CA SER A 117 19.83 -8.47 5.86
C SER A 117 18.41 -8.49 5.26
N VAL A 118 17.80 -9.66 5.13
CA VAL A 118 16.40 -9.80 4.64
C VAL A 118 15.42 -9.17 5.62
N THR A 119 15.57 -9.41 6.93
CA THR A 119 14.71 -8.80 7.96
C THR A 119 14.79 -7.28 7.91
N TYR A 120 15.98 -6.69 7.80
CA TYR A 120 16.14 -5.25 7.65
C TYR A 120 15.40 -4.70 6.42
N LYS A 121 15.54 -5.34 5.26
CA LYS A 121 14.87 -4.95 4.01
C LYS A 121 13.35 -4.99 4.14
N VAL A 122 12.82 -6.09 4.69
CA VAL A 122 11.38 -6.27 4.90
C VAL A 122 10.83 -5.22 5.84
N LEU A 123 11.45 -5.01 7.00
CA LEU A 123 11.01 -4.02 7.98
C LEU A 123 11.12 -2.59 7.43
N SER A 124 12.15 -2.29 6.62
CA SER A 124 12.28 -1.01 5.93
C SER A 124 11.17 -0.74 4.91
N CYS A 125 10.61 -1.78 4.28
CA CYS A 125 9.44 -1.61 3.43
C CYS A 125 8.15 -1.45 4.24
N LEU A 126 7.99 -2.23 5.32
CA LEU A 126 6.80 -2.18 6.18
C LEU A 126 6.67 -0.84 6.92
N ILE A 127 7.77 -0.12 7.19
CA ILE A 127 7.70 1.17 7.87
C ILE A 127 6.97 2.22 7.04
N VAL A 128 7.03 2.15 5.72
CA VAL A 128 6.26 3.04 4.82
C VAL A 128 4.76 2.79 4.98
N LEU A 129 4.35 1.53 5.05
CA LEU A 129 2.95 1.17 5.30
C LEU A 129 2.48 1.70 6.67
N CYS A 130 3.30 1.56 7.70
CA CYS A 130 3.01 2.13 9.03
C CYS A 130 2.89 3.67 8.98
N GLY A 131 3.74 4.34 8.20
CA GLY A 131 3.65 5.78 7.94
C GLY A 131 2.34 6.18 7.26
N VAL A 132 1.89 5.41 6.27
CA VAL A 132 0.60 5.64 5.60
C VAL A 132 -0.57 5.44 6.57
N ILE A 133 -0.53 4.39 7.41
CA ILE A 133 -1.55 4.15 8.45
C ILE A 133 -1.59 5.32 9.44
N ARG A 134 -0.43 5.79 9.91
CA ARG A 134 -0.34 6.96 10.80
C ARG A 134 -0.96 8.20 10.17
N LEU A 135 -0.67 8.44 8.89
CA LEU A 135 -1.18 9.58 8.13
C LEU A 135 -2.70 9.54 7.97
N SER A 136 -3.25 8.35 7.66
CA SER A 136 -4.70 8.12 7.55
C SER A 136 -5.39 8.29 8.89
N ALA A 137 -4.83 7.73 9.97
CA ALA A 137 -5.32 7.91 11.33
C ALA A 137 -5.28 9.38 11.78
N GLY A 138 -4.28 10.14 11.30
CA GLY A 138 -4.18 11.59 11.52
C GLY A 138 -5.36 12.36 10.92
N VAL A 139 -5.75 12.04 9.68
CA VAL A 139 -6.94 12.63 9.03
C VAL A 139 -8.21 12.32 9.82
N VAL A 140 -8.37 11.04 10.21
CA VAL A 140 -9.51 10.58 11.02
C VAL A 140 -9.59 11.37 12.34
N SER A 141 -8.47 11.56 13.02
CA SER A 141 -8.43 12.30 14.29
C SER A 141 -8.71 13.80 14.11
N MET A 142 -8.10 14.45 13.10
CA MET A 142 -8.30 15.88 12.83
C MET A 142 -9.74 16.25 12.43
N LEU A 143 -10.41 15.34 11.73
CA LEU A 143 -11.77 15.58 11.21
C LEU A 143 -12.84 15.00 12.12
N GLU A 144 -12.47 14.45 13.27
CA GLU A 144 -13.39 13.88 14.27
C GLU A 144 -14.21 12.71 13.70
N PHE A 145 -13.59 11.87 12.85
CA PHE A 145 -14.21 10.68 12.30
C PHE A 145 -13.94 9.46 13.20
N CYS A 146 -14.77 8.42 13.04
CA CYS A 146 -14.56 7.12 13.67
C CYS A 146 -14.70 7.13 15.20
N TYR A 147 -15.66 7.89 15.71
CA TYR A 147 -16.02 7.86 17.12
C TYR A 147 -17.24 6.95 17.36
N ASP A 148 -17.35 6.42 18.57
CA ASP A 148 -18.46 5.64 19.07
C ASP A 148 -18.96 4.54 18.10
N ASP A 149 -20.21 4.58 17.68
CA ASP A 149 -20.86 3.57 16.84
C ASP A 149 -20.30 3.50 15.41
N HIS A 150 -19.68 4.58 14.93
CA HIS A 150 -19.08 4.65 13.58
C HIS A 150 -17.69 3.98 13.48
N THR A 151 -17.07 3.63 14.63
CA THR A 151 -15.72 3.02 14.67
C THR A 151 -15.64 1.71 13.86
N GLY A 152 -16.69 0.90 13.89
CA GLY A 152 -16.74 -0.38 13.17
C GLY A 152 -16.68 -0.19 11.65
N GLN A 153 -17.53 0.67 11.10
CA GLN A 153 -17.58 0.99 9.69
C GLN A 153 -16.24 1.61 9.21
N CYS A 154 -15.72 2.54 9.98
CA CYS A 154 -14.46 3.21 9.67
C CYS A 154 -13.28 2.25 9.59
N ASN A 155 -13.17 1.31 10.55
CA ASN A 155 -12.12 0.29 10.54
C ASN A 155 -12.27 -0.65 9.33
N ALA A 156 -13.48 -1.08 9.00
CA ALA A 156 -13.74 -1.93 7.84
C ALA A 156 -13.30 -1.23 6.54
N HIS A 157 -13.70 0.04 6.34
CA HIS A 157 -13.28 0.84 5.18
C HIS A 157 -11.76 1.05 5.14
N GLY A 158 -11.13 1.31 6.30
CA GLY A 158 -9.68 1.45 6.41
C GLY A 158 -8.93 0.18 6.03
N ILE A 159 -9.30 -0.97 6.59
CA ILE A 159 -8.64 -2.26 6.37
C ILE A 159 -8.82 -2.72 4.92
N MET A 160 -10.05 -2.72 4.41
CA MET A 160 -10.33 -3.19 3.05
C MET A 160 -9.74 -2.26 2.00
N GLY A 161 -9.89 -0.94 2.15
CA GLY A 161 -9.31 0.02 1.22
C GLY A 161 -7.78 -0.05 1.20
N MET A 162 -7.14 -0.16 2.36
CA MET A 162 -5.69 -0.36 2.44
C MET A 162 -5.26 -1.67 1.77
N SER A 163 -6.02 -2.75 1.90
CA SER A 163 -5.74 -4.03 1.25
C SER A 163 -5.73 -3.91 -0.27
N PHE A 164 -6.68 -3.20 -0.87
CA PHE A 164 -6.69 -2.91 -2.31
C PHE A 164 -5.49 -2.05 -2.75
N ILE A 165 -5.14 -1.00 -1.98
CA ILE A 165 -3.96 -0.16 -2.28
C ILE A 165 -2.69 -1.00 -2.24
N VAL A 166 -2.47 -1.77 -1.18
CA VAL A 166 -1.28 -2.63 -1.03
C VAL A 166 -1.21 -3.66 -2.14
N TYR A 167 -2.34 -4.27 -2.50
CA TYR A 167 -2.37 -5.23 -3.60
C TYR A 167 -2.06 -4.57 -4.95
N GLY A 168 -2.58 -3.38 -5.23
CA GLY A 168 -2.23 -2.60 -6.43
C GLY A 168 -0.74 -2.22 -6.49
N VAL A 169 -0.15 -1.86 -5.34
CA VAL A 169 1.31 -1.62 -5.22
C VAL A 169 2.08 -2.89 -5.51
N LEU A 170 1.70 -4.03 -4.93
CA LEU A 170 2.37 -5.32 -5.16
C LEU A 170 2.28 -5.74 -6.63
N LEU A 171 1.14 -5.57 -7.30
CA LEU A 171 1.01 -5.82 -8.74
C LEU A 171 1.92 -4.90 -9.57
N SER A 172 2.03 -3.62 -9.21
CA SER A 172 2.98 -2.69 -9.86
C SER A 172 4.43 -3.15 -9.69
N VAL A 173 4.79 -3.64 -8.49
CA VAL A 173 6.13 -4.18 -8.20
C VAL A 173 6.41 -5.43 -9.04
N VAL A 174 5.48 -6.39 -9.05
CA VAL A 174 5.61 -7.63 -9.84
C VAL A 174 5.71 -7.32 -11.34
N LEU A 175 4.93 -6.37 -11.84
CA LEU A 175 4.94 -5.97 -13.24
C LEU A 175 6.28 -5.35 -13.65
N VAL A 176 6.82 -4.42 -12.85
CA VAL A 176 7.97 -3.58 -13.23
C VAL A 176 9.30 -4.25 -12.92
N VAL A 177 9.39 -5.07 -11.87
CA VAL A 177 10.64 -5.71 -11.44
C VAL A 177 10.88 -7.00 -12.21
N PRO A 178 11.91 -7.10 -13.10
CA PRO A 178 12.05 -8.20 -14.07
C PRO A 178 12.13 -9.58 -13.43
N TRP A 179 12.88 -9.76 -12.33
CA TRP A 179 13.04 -11.06 -11.67
C TRP A 179 11.81 -11.50 -10.85
N LEU A 180 10.86 -10.60 -10.58
CA LEU A 180 9.56 -10.93 -10.02
C LEU A 180 8.55 -11.24 -11.12
N ARG A 181 8.58 -10.47 -12.23
CA ARG A 181 7.71 -10.68 -13.38
C ARG A 181 7.95 -12.05 -14.03
N VAL A 182 9.21 -12.39 -14.30
CA VAL A 182 9.61 -13.71 -14.81
C VAL A 182 9.77 -14.68 -13.65
N ASN A 183 8.70 -14.92 -12.91
CA ASN A 183 8.73 -15.76 -11.72
C ASN A 183 9.04 -17.22 -12.09
N LYS A 184 10.23 -17.68 -11.73
CA LYS A 184 10.64 -19.09 -11.84
C LYS A 184 10.27 -19.93 -10.62
N GLY A 185 9.48 -19.39 -9.70
CA GLY A 185 9.02 -20.07 -8.49
C GLY A 185 8.12 -21.27 -8.76
N LYS A 186 7.80 -22.01 -7.72
CA LYS A 186 6.98 -23.23 -7.79
C LYS A 186 5.51 -22.95 -8.18
N TYR A 187 4.98 -21.74 -7.85
CA TYR A 187 3.58 -21.39 -8.00
C TYR A 187 3.41 -20.19 -8.91
N SER A 188 2.28 -20.12 -9.65
CA SER A 188 1.89 -18.94 -10.41
C SER A 188 1.42 -17.80 -9.48
N GLN A 189 1.34 -16.59 -10.01
CA GLN A 189 0.80 -15.44 -9.28
C GLN A 189 -0.65 -15.72 -8.84
N GLU A 190 -1.46 -16.28 -9.72
CA GLU A 190 -2.86 -16.60 -9.45
C GLU A 190 -3.04 -17.63 -8.33
N MET A 191 -2.05 -18.50 -8.09
CA MET A 191 -2.06 -19.40 -6.93
C MET A 191 -1.96 -18.60 -5.61
N TYR A 192 -1.04 -17.62 -5.54
CA TYR A 192 -0.91 -16.77 -4.36
C TYR A 192 -2.16 -15.92 -4.16
N ASP A 193 -2.64 -15.27 -5.22
CA ASP A 193 -3.83 -14.43 -5.19
C ASP A 193 -5.06 -15.23 -4.72
N SER A 194 -5.28 -16.40 -5.29
CA SER A 194 -6.38 -17.31 -4.92
C SER A 194 -6.28 -17.79 -3.48
N THR A 195 -5.06 -18.07 -2.99
CA THR A 195 -4.85 -18.46 -1.59
C THR A 195 -5.23 -17.34 -0.63
N VAL A 196 -4.81 -16.09 -0.92
CA VAL A 196 -5.15 -14.93 -0.10
C VAL A 196 -6.67 -14.67 -0.13
N ILE A 197 -7.29 -14.72 -1.30
CA ILE A 197 -8.74 -14.57 -1.46
C ILE A 197 -9.50 -15.65 -0.66
N MET A 198 -9.05 -16.90 -0.74
CA MET A 198 -9.66 -18.01 0.01
C MET A 198 -9.58 -17.78 1.51
N VAL A 199 -8.40 -17.47 2.04
CA VAL A 199 -8.21 -17.22 3.49
C VAL A 199 -9.04 -16.03 3.95
N TRP A 200 -9.01 -14.93 3.20
CA TRP A 200 -9.83 -13.75 3.50
C TRP A 200 -11.33 -14.07 3.47
N GLY A 201 -11.77 -14.85 2.49
CA GLY A 201 -13.16 -15.27 2.38
C GLY A 201 -13.64 -16.09 3.57
N VAL A 202 -12.81 -17.01 4.07
CA VAL A 202 -13.11 -17.77 5.29
C VAL A 202 -13.24 -16.84 6.49
N ILE A 203 -12.26 -15.93 6.69
CA ILE A 203 -12.31 -14.95 7.79
C ILE A 203 -13.59 -14.13 7.68
N ASN A 204 -13.86 -13.52 6.55
CA ASN A 204 -15.02 -12.66 6.33
C ASN A 204 -16.36 -13.40 6.61
N THR A 205 -16.49 -14.65 6.13
CA THR A 205 -17.72 -15.43 6.33
C THR A 205 -18.06 -15.64 7.82
N PHE A 206 -17.05 -15.77 8.68
CA PHE A 206 -17.26 -16.11 10.09
C PHE A 206 -17.12 -14.92 11.05
N THR A 207 -16.73 -13.74 10.57
CA THR A 207 -16.52 -12.56 11.43
C THR A 207 -17.53 -11.44 11.20
N GLU A 208 -18.31 -11.47 10.12
CA GLU A 208 -19.25 -10.40 9.79
C GLU A 208 -20.49 -10.38 10.70
N HIS A 209 -21.04 -11.54 10.99
CA HIS A 209 -22.22 -11.63 11.85
C HIS A 209 -21.86 -11.95 13.30
N ARG A 210 -22.42 -11.20 14.24
CA ARG A 210 -22.29 -11.48 15.68
C ARG A 210 -23.38 -12.46 16.12
N PRO A 211 -23.02 -13.61 16.72
CA PRO A 211 -23.99 -14.67 17.03
C PRO A 211 -25.13 -14.26 17.98
N TRP A 212 -25.00 -13.15 18.70
CA TRP A 212 -25.98 -12.64 19.67
C TRP A 212 -26.85 -11.51 19.12
N GLU A 213 -26.67 -11.11 17.88
CA GLU A 213 -27.45 -10.07 17.21
C GLU A 213 -28.36 -10.70 16.13
N PRO A 214 -29.51 -10.10 15.80
CA PRO A 214 -30.28 -10.53 14.63
C PRO A 214 -29.57 -10.20 13.34
N TRP A 215 -29.73 -11.04 12.32
CA TRP A 215 -29.13 -10.81 11.00
C TRP A 215 -29.63 -9.51 10.36
N SER A 216 -28.71 -8.63 10.02
CA SER A 216 -28.98 -7.42 9.27
C SER A 216 -28.84 -7.66 7.74
N HIS A 217 -29.35 -6.72 6.94
CA HIS A 217 -29.16 -6.75 5.49
C HIS A 217 -27.66 -6.70 5.10
N GLY A 218 -26.87 -5.93 5.85
CA GLY A 218 -25.41 -5.84 5.65
C GLY A 218 -24.71 -7.18 5.94
N ASP A 219 -25.11 -7.88 7.03
CA ASP A 219 -24.54 -9.18 7.39
C ASP A 219 -24.73 -10.22 6.27
N TYR A 220 -25.94 -10.25 5.66
CA TYR A 220 -26.20 -11.14 4.53
C TYR A 220 -25.30 -10.82 3.33
N GLN A 221 -25.11 -9.55 3.00
CA GLN A 221 -24.27 -9.14 1.87
C GLN A 221 -22.79 -9.48 2.11
N HIS A 222 -22.25 -9.12 3.27
CA HIS A 222 -20.84 -9.34 3.59
C HIS A 222 -20.53 -10.83 3.74
N THR A 223 -21.39 -11.60 4.40
CA THR A 223 -21.24 -13.06 4.51
C THR A 223 -21.30 -13.72 3.14
N SER A 224 -22.21 -13.30 2.25
CA SER A 224 -22.30 -13.82 0.88
C SER A 224 -21.04 -13.50 0.07
N MET A 225 -20.46 -12.32 0.23
CA MET A 225 -19.15 -11.99 -0.39
C MET A 225 -18.03 -12.88 0.18
N GLY A 226 -18.03 -13.14 1.49
CA GLY A 226 -17.09 -14.08 2.10
C GLY A 226 -17.18 -15.47 1.48
N ILE A 227 -18.41 -15.99 1.31
CA ILE A 227 -18.64 -17.31 0.68
C ILE A 227 -18.12 -17.35 -0.76
N ILE A 228 -18.38 -16.31 -1.56
CA ILE A 228 -17.84 -16.21 -2.92
C ILE A 228 -16.31 -16.18 -2.91
N PHE A 229 -15.69 -15.45 -1.99
CA PHE A 229 -14.23 -15.33 -1.93
C PHE A 229 -13.55 -16.68 -1.65
N TRP A 230 -13.98 -17.42 -0.62
CA TRP A 230 -13.33 -18.70 -0.37
C TRP A 230 -13.67 -19.76 -1.43
N ALA A 231 -14.86 -19.76 -2.00
CA ALA A 231 -15.25 -20.69 -3.08
C ALA A 231 -14.44 -20.41 -4.37
N ALA A 232 -14.36 -19.13 -4.78
CA ALA A 232 -13.55 -18.70 -5.92
C ALA A 232 -12.06 -18.90 -5.68
N GLY A 233 -11.59 -18.66 -4.46
CA GLY A 233 -10.21 -18.90 -4.06
C GLY A 233 -9.83 -20.36 -4.16
N LEU A 234 -10.65 -21.29 -3.65
CA LEU A 234 -10.44 -22.74 -3.80
C LEU A 234 -10.41 -23.18 -5.27
N LEU A 235 -11.34 -22.69 -6.07
CA LEU A 235 -11.38 -22.99 -7.51
C LEU A 235 -10.13 -22.42 -8.21
N GLY A 236 -9.74 -21.19 -7.89
CA GLY A 236 -8.56 -20.56 -8.44
C GLY A 236 -7.27 -21.30 -8.07
N MET A 237 -7.12 -21.76 -6.82
CA MET A 237 -6.00 -22.61 -6.41
C MET A 237 -5.95 -23.91 -7.20
N PHE A 238 -7.10 -24.58 -7.40
CA PHE A 238 -7.18 -25.80 -8.20
C PHE A 238 -6.78 -25.57 -9.67
N LEU A 239 -7.25 -24.47 -10.27
CA LEU A 239 -6.91 -24.10 -11.64
C LEU A 239 -5.45 -23.67 -11.80
N SER A 240 -4.80 -23.24 -10.73
CA SER A 240 -3.37 -22.82 -10.71
C SER A 240 -2.38 -23.98 -10.55
N ILE A 241 -2.86 -25.24 -10.46
CA ILE A 241 -1.98 -26.41 -10.34
C ILE A 241 -1.07 -26.48 -11.58
N ASN A 242 0.20 -26.86 -11.37
CA ASN A 242 1.25 -26.87 -12.39
C ASN A 242 1.57 -25.49 -12.99
N ARG A 243 1.46 -24.42 -12.16
CA ARG A 243 1.76 -23.03 -12.54
C ARG A 243 0.85 -22.46 -13.63
N LYS A 244 -0.31 -23.02 -13.86
CA LYS A 244 -1.25 -22.45 -14.81
C LYS A 244 -1.77 -21.10 -14.32
N ARG A 245 -1.94 -20.20 -15.25
CA ARG A 245 -2.65 -18.95 -15.04
C ARG A 245 -4.15 -19.18 -15.12
N ASN A 246 -4.92 -18.34 -14.43
CA ASN A 246 -6.38 -18.42 -14.50
C ASN A 246 -7.01 -17.05 -14.16
N PHE A 247 -8.26 -16.92 -14.49
CA PHE A 247 -9.03 -15.68 -14.36
C PHE A 247 -9.78 -15.57 -13.02
N MET A 248 -9.70 -16.54 -12.11
CA MET A 248 -10.54 -16.56 -10.90
C MET A 248 -10.31 -15.35 -9.98
N PRO A 249 -9.07 -14.90 -9.68
CA PRO A 249 -8.87 -13.68 -8.91
C PRO A 249 -9.50 -12.45 -9.57
N ALA A 250 -9.37 -12.33 -10.88
CA ALA A 250 -9.95 -11.23 -11.64
C ALA A 250 -11.48 -11.28 -11.68
N LEU A 251 -12.06 -12.47 -11.82
CA LEU A 251 -13.51 -12.67 -11.73
C LEU A 251 -14.03 -12.31 -10.33
N THR A 252 -13.29 -12.65 -9.28
CA THR A 252 -13.64 -12.26 -7.92
C THR A 252 -13.69 -10.73 -7.77
N MET A 253 -12.74 -9.99 -8.38
CA MET A 253 -12.80 -8.52 -8.41
C MET A 253 -14.08 -8.02 -9.10
N ILE A 254 -14.49 -8.64 -10.21
CA ILE A 254 -15.72 -8.27 -10.94
C ILE A 254 -16.96 -8.52 -10.06
N LEU A 255 -17.05 -9.68 -9.43
CA LEU A 255 -18.19 -10.03 -8.58
C LEU A 255 -18.25 -9.13 -7.32
N THR A 256 -17.11 -8.81 -6.73
CA THR A 256 -17.01 -7.84 -5.62
C THR A 256 -17.49 -6.47 -6.07
N GLY A 257 -17.00 -5.99 -7.21
CA GLY A 257 -17.41 -4.70 -7.78
C GLY A 257 -18.91 -4.64 -8.07
N TYR A 258 -19.49 -5.72 -8.60
CA TYR A 258 -20.92 -5.84 -8.80
C TYR A 258 -21.70 -5.75 -7.50
N ALA A 259 -21.33 -6.52 -6.47
CA ALA A 259 -21.99 -6.50 -5.17
C ALA A 259 -21.94 -5.10 -4.53
N MET A 260 -20.77 -4.46 -4.59
CA MET A 260 -20.57 -3.12 -4.00
C MET A 260 -21.26 -2.00 -4.79
N SER A 261 -21.40 -2.14 -6.11
CA SER A 261 -22.13 -1.15 -6.93
C SER A 261 -23.62 -1.10 -6.64
N GLY A 262 -24.20 -2.20 -6.15
CA GLY A 262 -25.59 -2.31 -5.74
C GLY A 262 -25.85 -2.04 -4.25
N HIS A 263 -24.80 -1.73 -3.47
CA HIS A 263 -24.93 -1.48 -2.04
C HIS A 263 -25.50 -0.08 -1.77
N VAL A 264 -26.74 -0.05 -1.25
CA VAL A 264 -27.43 1.20 -0.93
C VAL A 264 -26.96 1.73 0.42
N GLN A 265 -26.60 2.99 0.47
CA GLN A 265 -26.16 3.73 1.65
C GLN A 265 -27.25 4.73 2.07
N GLU A 266 -27.18 5.24 3.29
CA GLU A 266 -28.11 6.26 3.78
C GLU A 266 -28.02 7.56 2.98
N LEU A 267 -26.79 7.98 2.67
CA LEU A 267 -26.53 9.17 1.87
C LEU A 267 -26.49 8.86 0.37
N ILE A 268 -27.19 9.64 -0.44
CA ILE A 268 -27.17 9.52 -1.92
C ILE A 268 -25.75 9.66 -2.47
N ILE A 269 -24.95 10.56 -1.92
CA ILE A 269 -23.55 10.75 -2.33
C ILE A 269 -22.72 9.50 -2.04
N SER A 270 -22.90 8.89 -0.86
CA SER A 270 -22.23 7.65 -0.49
C SER A 270 -22.60 6.50 -1.44
N THR A 271 -23.89 6.33 -1.75
CA THR A 271 -24.36 5.34 -2.75
C THR A 271 -23.68 5.53 -4.11
N LYS A 272 -23.53 6.77 -4.60
CA LYS A 272 -22.88 7.04 -5.88
C LYS A 272 -21.37 6.78 -5.85
N VAL A 273 -20.70 7.09 -4.75
CA VAL A 273 -19.26 6.82 -4.58
C VAL A 273 -19.01 5.32 -4.50
N HIS A 274 -19.85 4.56 -3.77
CA HIS A 274 -19.78 3.09 -3.72
C HIS A 274 -20.06 2.45 -5.08
N ALA A 275 -21.03 2.98 -5.85
CA ALA A 275 -21.29 2.50 -7.20
C ALA A 275 -20.07 2.73 -8.11
N PHE A 276 -19.44 3.90 -8.05
CA PHE A 276 -18.24 4.20 -8.83
C PHE A 276 -17.05 3.32 -8.42
N PHE A 277 -16.83 3.12 -7.11
CA PHE A 277 -15.86 2.15 -6.61
C PHE A 277 -16.08 0.77 -7.24
N GLY A 278 -17.33 0.27 -7.22
CA GLY A 278 -17.67 -1.02 -7.80
C GLY A 278 -17.37 -1.08 -9.31
N TYR A 279 -17.68 -0.02 -10.07
CA TYR A 279 -17.37 0.05 -11.51
C TYR A 279 -15.88 0.04 -11.79
N VAL A 280 -15.07 0.76 -11.00
CA VAL A 280 -13.60 0.76 -11.13
C VAL A 280 -13.04 -0.62 -10.86
N LEU A 281 -13.54 -1.31 -9.83
CA LEU A 281 -13.07 -2.66 -9.49
C LEU A 281 -13.45 -3.68 -10.57
N MET A 282 -14.69 -3.62 -11.12
CA MET A 282 -15.10 -4.43 -12.26
C MET A 282 -14.22 -4.18 -13.49
N PHE A 283 -13.92 -2.92 -13.79
CA PHE A 283 -13.03 -2.55 -14.88
C PHE A 283 -11.63 -3.12 -14.69
N GLY A 284 -11.07 -3.03 -13.48
CA GLY A 284 -9.78 -3.62 -13.14
C GLY A 284 -9.73 -5.13 -13.34
N GLY A 285 -10.79 -5.83 -12.92
CA GLY A 285 -10.95 -7.27 -13.13
C GLY A 285 -11.04 -7.65 -14.62
N LEU A 286 -11.84 -6.91 -15.41
CA LEU A 286 -11.93 -7.11 -16.87
C LEU A 286 -10.57 -6.86 -17.55
N ALA A 287 -9.88 -5.78 -17.19
CA ALA A 287 -8.55 -5.48 -17.70
C ALA A 287 -7.56 -6.62 -17.39
N ARG A 288 -7.65 -7.23 -16.19
CA ARG A 288 -6.79 -8.37 -15.84
C ARG A 288 -7.11 -9.62 -16.65
N ILE A 289 -8.39 -9.92 -16.92
CA ILE A 289 -8.76 -11.05 -17.79
C ILE A 289 -8.20 -10.84 -19.19
N VAL A 290 -8.37 -9.65 -19.76
CA VAL A 290 -7.82 -9.31 -21.08
C VAL A 290 -6.31 -9.42 -21.11
N GLU A 291 -5.63 -8.95 -20.07
CA GLU A 291 -4.17 -9.06 -19.94
C GLU A 291 -3.73 -10.52 -19.96
N ILE A 292 -4.31 -11.38 -19.13
CA ILE A 292 -3.92 -12.80 -19.03
C ILE A 292 -4.20 -13.53 -20.36
N SER A 293 -5.38 -13.33 -20.94
CA SER A 293 -5.84 -14.11 -22.10
C SER A 293 -5.24 -13.66 -23.43
N PHE A 294 -4.97 -12.37 -23.61
CA PHE A 294 -4.57 -11.82 -24.91
C PHE A 294 -3.18 -11.21 -24.95
N LEU A 295 -2.69 -10.65 -23.85
CA LEU A 295 -1.35 -10.04 -23.80
C LEU A 295 -0.28 -11.03 -23.35
N LEU A 296 -0.60 -11.86 -22.37
CA LEU A 296 0.32 -12.83 -21.80
C LEU A 296 0.17 -14.23 -22.40
N ASP A 297 -0.96 -14.51 -23.09
CA ASP A 297 -1.25 -15.84 -23.66
C ASP A 297 -1.04 -16.96 -22.63
N ASP A 298 -1.60 -16.75 -21.42
CA ASP A 298 -1.45 -17.62 -20.24
C ASP A 298 0.00 -17.87 -19.77
N LYS A 299 0.96 -17.02 -20.19
CA LYS A 299 2.35 -17.06 -19.78
C LYS A 299 2.66 -16.03 -18.69
N ASP A 300 3.82 -16.16 -18.07
CA ASP A 300 4.27 -15.21 -17.06
C ASP A 300 4.68 -13.86 -17.67
N GLU A 301 5.05 -13.85 -18.93
CA GLU A 301 5.61 -12.69 -19.66
C GLU A 301 5.05 -12.61 -21.08
N SER A 302 4.90 -11.39 -21.63
CA SER A 302 4.58 -11.18 -23.03
C SER A 302 5.65 -11.76 -23.95
N ILE A 303 5.30 -12.08 -25.19
CA ILE A 303 6.20 -12.75 -26.18
C ILE A 303 7.50 -11.96 -26.40
N ASP A 304 7.42 -10.63 -26.36
CA ASP A 304 8.57 -9.72 -26.56
C ASP A 304 9.24 -9.27 -25.24
N GLY A 305 8.72 -9.73 -24.09
CA GLY A 305 9.21 -9.33 -22.76
C GLY A 305 8.93 -7.88 -22.39
N GLU A 306 8.23 -7.10 -23.25
CA GLU A 306 7.91 -5.71 -22.99
C GLU A 306 6.67 -5.52 -22.13
N ILE A 307 6.67 -4.49 -21.29
CA ILE A 307 5.51 -4.07 -20.50
C ILE A 307 4.66 -3.15 -21.37
N ARG A 308 3.43 -3.58 -21.65
CA ARG A 308 2.47 -2.75 -22.36
C ARG A 308 1.78 -1.78 -21.40
N SER A 309 1.44 -0.57 -21.85
CA SER A 309 0.74 0.44 -21.04
C SER A 309 -0.59 -0.05 -20.49
N PHE A 310 -1.29 -0.95 -21.19
CA PHE A 310 -2.51 -1.59 -20.74
C PHE A 310 -2.35 -2.34 -19.41
N GLN A 311 -1.18 -2.94 -19.15
CA GLN A 311 -0.90 -3.74 -17.94
C GLN A 311 -0.89 -2.90 -16.65
N TYR A 312 -0.74 -1.58 -16.75
CA TYR A 312 -0.84 -0.66 -15.62
C TYR A 312 -2.29 -0.38 -15.18
N LEU A 313 -3.30 -0.76 -15.97
CA LEU A 313 -4.71 -0.48 -15.64
C LEU A 313 -5.19 -1.24 -14.41
N THR A 314 -4.87 -2.52 -14.29
CA THR A 314 -5.30 -3.33 -13.13
C THR A 314 -4.71 -2.81 -11.81
N PRO A 315 -3.39 -2.61 -11.66
CA PRO A 315 -2.85 -2.04 -10.43
C PRO A 315 -3.37 -0.63 -10.14
N PHE A 316 -3.58 0.21 -11.17
CA PHE A 316 -4.17 1.53 -10.99
C PHE A 316 -5.63 1.44 -10.51
N ALA A 317 -6.44 0.56 -11.10
CA ALA A 317 -7.82 0.37 -10.68
C ALA A 317 -7.93 -0.10 -9.21
N LEU A 318 -7.03 -0.98 -8.77
CA LEU A 318 -6.96 -1.41 -7.37
C LEU A 318 -6.60 -0.27 -6.42
N ILE A 319 -5.58 0.54 -6.76
CA ILE A 319 -5.19 1.70 -5.96
C ILE A 319 -6.35 2.71 -5.87
N LEU A 320 -6.97 3.03 -6.99
CA LEU A 320 -8.12 3.93 -7.05
C LEU A 320 -9.31 3.38 -6.24
N SER A 321 -9.63 2.10 -6.41
CA SER A 321 -10.68 1.43 -5.63
C SER A 321 -10.40 1.49 -4.14
N GLY A 322 -9.15 1.26 -3.72
CA GLY A 322 -8.77 1.32 -2.32
C GLY A 322 -8.95 2.71 -1.71
N ILE A 323 -8.52 3.77 -2.39
CA ILE A 323 -8.67 5.15 -1.89
C ILE A 323 -10.15 5.56 -1.88
N LEU A 324 -10.92 5.20 -2.92
CA LEU A 324 -12.36 5.46 -2.97
C LEU A 324 -13.08 4.77 -1.80
N PHE A 325 -12.75 3.52 -1.53
CA PHE A 325 -13.38 2.74 -0.46
C PHE A 325 -13.04 3.31 0.92
N MET A 326 -11.77 3.66 1.18
CA MET A 326 -11.37 4.32 2.42
C MET A 326 -12.12 5.64 2.64
N GLY A 327 -12.33 6.40 1.57
CA GLY A 327 -12.99 7.69 1.59
C GLY A 327 -14.52 7.65 1.50
N ALA A 328 -15.14 6.47 1.45
CA ALA A 328 -16.59 6.32 1.29
C ALA A 328 -17.35 6.09 2.60
N ASN A 329 -16.71 6.28 3.75
CA ASN A 329 -17.42 6.20 5.03
C ASN A 329 -18.45 7.33 5.17
N GLU A 330 -19.45 7.10 5.98
CA GLU A 330 -20.61 8.00 6.10
C GLU A 330 -20.23 9.38 6.60
N GLU A 331 -19.39 9.48 7.63
CA GLU A 331 -18.95 10.74 8.22
C GLU A 331 -18.20 11.60 7.21
N GLN A 332 -17.32 10.98 6.39
CA GLN A 332 -16.60 11.69 5.33
C GLN A 332 -17.55 12.14 4.22
N MET A 333 -18.52 11.32 3.84
CA MET A 333 -19.52 11.68 2.84
C MET A 333 -20.41 12.81 3.33
N GLN A 334 -20.78 12.82 4.62
CA GLN A 334 -21.52 13.92 5.24
C GLN A 334 -20.70 15.23 5.23
N LEU A 335 -19.38 15.15 5.49
CA LEU A 335 -18.51 16.33 5.38
C LEU A 335 -18.50 16.89 3.95
N VAL A 336 -18.43 16.05 2.92
CA VAL A 336 -18.47 16.47 1.52
C VAL A 336 -19.78 17.21 1.20
N VAL A 337 -20.92 16.69 1.70
CA VAL A 337 -22.24 17.33 1.56
C VAL A 337 -22.24 18.69 2.28
N ASN A 338 -21.75 18.77 3.51
CA ASN A 338 -21.70 19.99 4.31
C ASN A 338 -20.83 21.09 3.69
N LEU A 339 -19.80 20.69 2.94
CA LEU A 339 -18.96 21.61 2.15
C LEU A 339 -19.62 22.06 0.84
N GLY A 340 -20.79 21.52 0.49
CA GLY A 340 -21.51 21.85 -0.75
C GLY A 340 -20.88 21.22 -2.01
N ALA A 341 -19.98 20.22 -1.84
CA ALA A 341 -19.38 19.52 -2.96
C ALA A 341 -20.28 18.37 -3.44
N ASP A 342 -20.18 18.05 -4.73
CA ASP A 342 -20.92 16.96 -5.36
C ASP A 342 -20.05 15.68 -5.47
N HIS A 343 -20.71 14.55 -5.77
CA HIS A 343 -20.03 13.28 -5.92
C HIS A 343 -19.01 13.27 -7.06
N SER A 344 -19.25 14.01 -8.16
CA SER A 344 -18.34 14.03 -9.31
C SER A 344 -17.04 14.74 -8.98
N SER A 345 -17.12 15.91 -8.32
CA SER A 345 -15.96 16.67 -7.84
C SER A 345 -15.13 15.85 -6.85
N TYR A 346 -15.80 15.15 -5.93
CA TYR A 346 -15.13 14.26 -4.99
C TYR A 346 -14.40 13.12 -5.69
N ILE A 347 -15.07 12.39 -6.59
CA ILE A 347 -14.49 11.29 -7.35
C ILE A 347 -13.29 11.72 -8.18
N LEU A 348 -13.37 12.87 -8.85
CA LEU A 348 -12.25 13.41 -9.64
C LEU A 348 -11.05 13.76 -8.76
N THR A 349 -11.27 14.31 -7.57
CA THR A 349 -10.21 14.62 -6.60
C THR A 349 -9.51 13.33 -6.13
N ILE A 350 -10.29 12.32 -5.75
CA ILE A 350 -9.73 11.01 -5.34
C ILE A 350 -9.00 10.32 -6.49
N THR A 351 -9.54 10.40 -7.72
CA THR A 351 -8.87 9.85 -8.91
C THR A 351 -7.54 10.53 -9.17
N SER A 352 -7.47 11.85 -8.99
CA SER A 352 -6.22 12.61 -9.12
C SER A 352 -5.19 12.19 -8.07
N ALA A 353 -5.61 11.97 -6.82
CA ALA A 353 -4.74 11.45 -5.77
C ALA A 353 -4.21 10.04 -6.10
N ALA A 354 -5.06 9.16 -6.64
CA ALA A 354 -4.66 7.83 -7.10
C ALA A 354 -3.62 7.89 -8.24
N MET A 355 -3.79 8.81 -9.19
CA MET A 355 -2.82 9.02 -10.27
C MET A 355 -1.45 9.49 -9.74
N ILE A 356 -1.44 10.40 -8.76
CA ILE A 356 -0.21 10.89 -8.12
C ILE A 356 0.46 9.75 -7.34
N LEU A 357 -0.29 8.94 -6.61
CA LEU A 357 0.24 7.79 -5.88
C LEU A 357 0.83 6.75 -6.84
N GLN A 358 0.13 6.42 -7.92
CA GLN A 358 0.65 5.49 -8.95
C GLN A 358 1.94 6.04 -9.60
N LEU A 359 1.97 7.33 -9.92
CA LEU A 359 3.18 7.99 -10.44
C LEU A 359 4.35 7.86 -9.47
N TRP A 360 4.11 8.09 -8.17
CA TRP A 360 5.14 7.96 -7.13
C TRP A 360 5.67 6.54 -7.03
N ILE A 361 4.79 5.53 -7.03
CA ILE A 361 5.17 4.12 -7.01
C ILE A 361 6.07 3.79 -8.22
N LEU A 362 5.67 4.19 -9.42
CA LEU A 362 6.44 3.93 -10.64
C LEU A 362 7.78 4.67 -10.65
N ALA A 363 7.84 5.88 -10.11
CA ALA A 363 9.09 6.63 -9.95
C ALA A 363 10.06 5.91 -8.99
N LEU A 364 9.57 5.41 -7.85
CA LEU A 364 10.37 4.61 -6.92
C LEU A 364 10.89 3.32 -7.54
N LEU A 365 10.06 2.61 -8.30
CA LEU A 365 10.46 1.38 -8.99
C LEU A 365 11.54 1.65 -10.05
N ARG A 366 11.39 2.72 -10.85
CA ARG A 366 12.45 3.16 -11.79
C ARG A 366 13.74 3.53 -11.07
N PHE A 367 13.63 4.23 -9.95
CA PHE A 367 14.77 4.59 -9.12
C PHE A 367 15.48 3.36 -8.58
N TYR A 368 14.74 2.37 -8.10
CA TYR A 368 15.26 1.08 -7.63
C TYR A 368 16.01 0.34 -8.75
N LEU A 369 15.43 0.22 -9.94
CA LEU A 369 16.07 -0.44 -11.08
C LEU A 369 17.39 0.25 -11.47
N LYS A 370 17.38 1.58 -11.57
CA LYS A 370 18.58 2.38 -11.88
C LYS A 370 19.71 2.16 -10.86
N LEU A 371 19.38 2.16 -9.57
CA LEU A 371 20.37 1.92 -8.52
C LEU A 371 20.93 0.49 -8.57
N THR A 372 20.08 -0.48 -8.91
CA THR A 372 20.49 -1.88 -9.04
C THR A 372 21.47 -2.07 -10.19
N GLU A 373 21.22 -1.45 -11.34
CA GLU A 373 22.13 -1.44 -12.50
C GLU A 373 23.48 -0.80 -12.15
N THR A 374 23.45 0.40 -11.55
CA THR A 374 24.67 1.10 -11.11
C THR A 374 25.48 0.27 -10.11
N SER A 375 24.82 -0.41 -9.18
CA SER A 375 25.50 -1.28 -8.20
C SER A 375 26.16 -2.49 -8.85
N LYS A 376 25.54 -3.09 -9.87
CA LYS A 376 26.11 -4.21 -10.63
C LYS A 376 27.34 -3.77 -11.42
N THR A 377 27.27 -2.65 -12.13
CA THR A 377 28.36 -2.11 -12.92
C THR A 377 29.57 -1.78 -12.05
N ASN A 378 29.37 -1.17 -10.87
CA ASN A 378 30.45 -0.87 -9.94
C ASN A 378 31.11 -2.13 -9.38
N ASN A 379 30.34 -3.18 -9.08
CA ASN A 379 30.91 -4.44 -8.60
C ASN A 379 31.71 -5.15 -9.69
N SER A 380 31.22 -5.20 -10.93
CA SER A 380 31.95 -5.76 -12.07
C SER A 380 33.29 -5.03 -12.33
N ALA A 381 33.27 -3.69 -12.32
CA ALA A 381 34.49 -2.90 -12.48
C ALA A 381 35.52 -3.13 -11.35
N TYR A 382 35.04 -3.41 -10.10
CA TYR A 382 35.91 -3.71 -8.97
C TYR A 382 36.53 -5.12 -9.09
N ASP A 383 35.76 -6.08 -9.58
CA ASP A 383 36.26 -7.45 -9.83
C ASP A 383 37.29 -7.46 -10.99
N ASP A 384 37.07 -6.68 -12.05
CA ASP A 384 38.01 -6.52 -13.17
C ASP A 384 39.34 -5.90 -12.70
N ILE A 385 39.30 -4.88 -11.84
CA ILE A 385 40.53 -4.26 -11.30
C ILE A 385 41.30 -5.25 -10.41
N ASN A 386 40.60 -6.01 -9.55
CA ASN A 386 41.24 -6.99 -8.68
C ASN A 386 41.87 -8.16 -9.49
N THR A 387 41.27 -8.54 -10.61
CA THR A 387 41.81 -9.58 -11.47
C THR A 387 43.06 -9.08 -12.21
N LEU A 388 43.14 -7.80 -12.60
CA LEU A 388 44.30 -7.18 -13.19
C LEU A 388 45.47 -7.05 -12.19
N ASP A 389 45.21 -6.61 -10.96
CA ASP A 389 46.22 -6.55 -9.87
C ASP A 389 46.82 -7.93 -9.56
N HIS A 390 46.02 -8.99 -9.60
CA HIS A 390 46.51 -10.36 -9.39
C HIS A 390 47.30 -10.90 -10.60
N SER A 391 46.99 -10.47 -11.82
CA SER A 391 47.75 -10.85 -13.02
C SER A 391 49.12 -10.15 -13.09
N ASP A 392 49.18 -8.89 -12.68
CA ASP A 392 50.46 -8.15 -12.63
C ASP A 392 51.40 -8.64 -11.52
N GLY A 393 50.82 -9.07 -10.36
CA GLY A 393 51.57 -9.70 -9.28
C GLY A 393 52.17 -11.08 -9.68
N GLN A 394 51.48 -11.87 -10.49
CA GLN A 394 52.00 -13.14 -11.02
C GLN A 394 53.05 -12.95 -12.07
N SER A 395 52.95 -11.94 -12.97
CA SER A 395 53.97 -11.63 -13.98
C SER A 395 55.26 -11.09 -13.39
N GLN A 396 55.23 -10.33 -12.27
CA GLN A 396 56.43 -9.94 -11.54
C GLN A 396 57.11 -11.11 -10.82
N PHE A 397 56.35 -12.08 -10.29
CA PHE A 397 56.91 -13.25 -9.63
C PHE A 397 57.57 -14.26 -10.59
N GLU A 398 57.16 -14.33 -11.86
CA GLU A 398 57.81 -15.12 -12.91
C GLU A 398 59.08 -14.47 -13.46
N LEU A 399 59.17 -13.13 -13.52
CA LEU A 399 60.34 -12.41 -13.98
C LEU A 399 61.53 -12.47 -13.00
N ASP A 400 61.29 -12.54 -11.70
CA ASP A 400 62.35 -12.67 -10.69
C ASP A 400 62.94 -14.10 -10.61
N ASN A 401 62.28 -15.11 -11.17
CA ASN A 401 62.81 -16.48 -11.24
C ASN A 401 63.67 -16.80 -12.47
N PHE A 402 63.87 -15.85 -13.39
CA PHE A 402 64.69 -16.02 -14.61
C PHE A 402 65.99 -15.22 -14.61
N SER A 403 66.38 -14.57 -13.51
CA SER A 403 67.65 -13.89 -13.34
C SER A 403 68.62 -14.65 -12.43
N VAL A 404 69.18 -15.74 -12.94
CA VAL A 404 70.47 -16.31 -12.46
C VAL A 404 71.25 -16.83 -13.67
#